data_718da24b9e8ae42cd3c27c19f8181ac1
#
_entry.id   718da24b9e8ae42cd3c27c19f8181ac1
#
_cell.length_a   1.000
_cell.length_b   1.000
_cell.length_c   1.000
_cell.angle_alpha   90.00
_cell.angle_beta   90.00
_cell.angle_gamma   90.00
#
_symmetry.space_group_name_H-M   'P 1'
#
loop_
_entity.id
_entity.type
_entity.pdbx_description
1 polymer ?
#
loop_
_entity_poly.entity_id
_entity_poly.type
_entity_poly.pdbx_seq_one_letter_code
_entity_poly.pdbx_strand_id
1 'polypeptide(L)'
;MHETTLAVFAAVAFIGIATPGPTVLLALTNGSRYGLRRAAYGFAGAVASDFVLISAVAIGLGALLAASTFWFSVVKWVGAAYLAYVGARLLMSRGSFELDDEYASGGRQRNRAIFLKSFLTAVTNPKGYLFFSAFLPQFITPSAPLAPQYVALAITFAALDLAIMFGYALLGARAIRLLKRSGARWLERACGGMLIGLAGSLALYRRHAA
;
A
#
# COMPACT_ATOMS: atom_id res chain seq x y z
N MET A 1 -12.32 -8.17 23.09
CA MET A 1 -11.76 -6.85 22.78
C MET A 1 -12.87 -5.84 23.06
N HIS A 2 -12.58 -4.74 23.77
CA HIS A 2 -13.58 -3.72 24.05
C HIS A 2 -13.87 -2.90 22.77
N GLU A 3 -15.11 -2.44 22.61
CA GLU A 3 -15.52 -1.61 21.45
C GLU A 3 -14.67 -0.32 21.35
N THR A 4 -14.33 0.28 22.50
CA THR A 4 -13.45 1.44 22.57
C THR A 4 -12.07 1.17 22.00
N THR A 5 -11.49 -0.02 22.25
CA THR A 5 -10.19 -0.41 21.70
C THR A 5 -10.23 -0.50 20.17
N LEU A 6 -11.30 -1.07 19.62
CA LEU A 6 -11.49 -1.19 18.17
C LEU A 6 -11.71 0.19 17.52
N ALA A 7 -12.46 1.08 18.16
CA ALA A 7 -12.68 2.44 17.67
C ALA A 7 -11.39 3.26 17.64
N VAL A 8 -10.56 3.19 18.69
CA VAL A 8 -9.24 3.85 18.74
C VAL A 8 -8.33 3.27 17.66
N PHE A 9 -8.29 1.94 17.51
CA PHE A 9 -7.53 1.31 16.43
C PHE A 9 -7.99 1.81 15.06
N ALA A 10 -9.29 1.85 14.81
CA ALA A 10 -9.85 2.33 13.55
C ALA A 10 -9.46 3.78 13.26
N ALA A 11 -9.48 4.66 14.26
CA ALA A 11 -9.07 6.06 14.11
C ALA A 11 -7.58 6.18 13.77
N VAL A 12 -6.71 5.46 14.48
CA VAL A 12 -5.26 5.44 14.23
C VAL A 12 -4.95 4.85 12.85
N ALA A 13 -5.61 3.73 12.49
CA ALA A 13 -5.48 3.09 11.19
C ALA A 13 -5.93 4.03 10.07
N PHE A 14 -7.08 4.71 10.23
CA PHE A 14 -7.59 5.68 9.25
C PHE A 14 -6.56 6.78 8.97
N ILE A 15 -6.01 7.42 10.00
CA ILE A 15 -4.98 8.46 9.85
C ILE A 15 -3.75 7.88 9.14
N GLY A 16 -3.32 6.69 9.58
CA GLY A 16 -2.21 5.98 8.99
C GLY A 16 -2.43 5.73 7.50
N ILE A 17 -3.54 5.13 7.09
CA ILE A 17 -3.84 4.77 5.70
C ILE A 17 -4.07 6.03 4.85
N ALA A 18 -4.84 7.01 5.34
CA ALA A 18 -5.17 8.22 4.61
C ALA A 18 -3.96 9.11 4.29
N THR A 19 -2.90 9.03 5.10
CA THR A 19 -1.65 9.74 4.80
C THR A 19 -1.06 9.23 3.48
N PRO A 20 -0.80 10.10 2.48
CA PRO A 20 -0.29 9.68 1.18
C PRO A 20 0.96 8.82 1.28
N GLY A 21 0.90 7.65 0.67
CA GLY A 21 1.98 6.68 0.61
C GLY A 21 1.94 5.87 -0.68
N PRO A 22 2.87 4.92 -0.88
CA PRO A 22 2.98 4.17 -2.14
C PRO A 22 1.67 3.49 -2.56
N THR A 23 0.96 2.88 -1.62
CA THR A 23 -0.27 2.12 -1.87
C THR A 23 -1.40 3.02 -2.37
N VAL A 24 -1.66 4.14 -1.70
CA VAL A 24 -2.72 5.09 -2.11
C VAL A 24 -2.37 5.84 -3.39
N LEU A 25 -1.08 6.17 -3.61
CA LEU A 25 -0.63 6.75 -4.88
C LEU A 25 -0.83 5.77 -6.04
N LEU A 26 -0.59 4.48 -5.80
CA LEU A 26 -0.86 3.45 -6.80
C LEU A 26 -2.36 3.24 -7.04
N ALA A 27 -3.20 3.32 -5.99
CA ALA A 27 -4.66 3.28 -6.14
C ALA A 27 -5.16 4.46 -7.00
N LEU A 28 -4.67 5.67 -6.75
CA LEU A 28 -4.98 6.87 -7.53
C LEU A 28 -4.58 6.70 -9.01
N THR A 29 -3.37 6.20 -9.28
CA THR A 29 -2.90 5.96 -10.65
C THR A 29 -3.64 4.80 -11.33
N ASN A 30 -3.98 3.73 -10.61
CA ASN A 30 -4.80 2.64 -11.15
C ASN A 30 -6.21 3.14 -11.51
N GLY A 31 -6.81 3.97 -10.66
CA GLY A 31 -8.10 4.61 -10.95
C GLY A 31 -8.05 5.48 -12.20
N SER A 32 -6.99 6.28 -12.34
CA SER A 32 -6.80 7.15 -13.48
C SER A 32 -6.56 6.38 -14.79
N ARG A 33 -5.74 5.31 -14.76
CA ARG A 33 -5.35 4.52 -15.94
C ARG A 33 -6.39 3.51 -16.37
N TYR A 34 -7.00 2.84 -15.43
CA TYR A 34 -7.80 1.63 -15.71
C TYR A 34 -9.26 1.77 -15.34
N GLY A 35 -9.63 2.88 -14.66
CA GLY A 35 -10.96 3.08 -14.08
C GLY A 35 -11.19 2.21 -12.83
N LEU A 36 -12.29 2.49 -12.11
CA LEU A 36 -12.58 1.88 -10.80
C LEU A 36 -12.69 0.36 -10.85
N ARG A 37 -13.35 -0.19 -11.89
CA ARG A 37 -13.58 -1.63 -12.02
C ARG A 37 -12.28 -2.43 -12.04
N ARG A 38 -11.25 -1.94 -12.71
CA ARG A 38 -9.94 -2.60 -12.78
C ARG A 38 -9.05 -2.23 -11.61
N ALA A 39 -9.15 -1.02 -11.08
CA ALA A 39 -8.46 -0.62 -9.85
C ALA A 39 -8.82 -1.54 -8.67
N ALA A 40 -10.03 -2.13 -8.66
CA ALA A 40 -10.44 -3.09 -7.63
C ALA A 40 -9.50 -4.31 -7.50
N TYR A 41 -8.88 -4.77 -8.59
CA TYR A 41 -7.83 -5.81 -8.49
C TYR A 41 -6.60 -5.31 -7.73
N GLY A 42 -6.28 -4.02 -7.82
CA GLY A 42 -5.23 -3.39 -7.04
C GLY A 42 -5.58 -3.34 -5.54
N PHE A 43 -6.83 -3.02 -5.21
CA PHE A 43 -7.31 -3.05 -3.82
C PHE A 43 -7.23 -4.46 -3.23
N ALA A 44 -7.68 -5.47 -3.99
CA ALA A 44 -7.56 -6.87 -3.56
C ALA A 44 -6.09 -7.28 -3.32
N GLY A 45 -5.15 -6.80 -4.14
CA GLY A 45 -3.72 -7.02 -3.94
C GLY A 45 -3.19 -6.37 -2.67
N ALA A 46 -3.56 -5.12 -2.39
CA ALA A 46 -3.14 -4.42 -1.18
C ALA A 46 -3.71 -5.09 0.08
N VAL A 47 -5.01 -5.38 0.10
CA VAL A 47 -5.65 -6.07 1.23
C VAL A 47 -5.06 -7.46 1.46
N ALA A 48 -4.75 -8.21 0.41
CA ALA A 48 -4.03 -9.49 0.55
C ALA A 48 -2.68 -9.31 1.23
N SER A 49 -1.96 -8.22 0.92
CA SER A 49 -0.72 -7.85 1.62
C SER A 49 -0.95 -7.54 3.09
N ASP A 50 -2.01 -6.80 3.42
CA ASP A 50 -2.34 -6.47 4.82
C ASP A 50 -2.56 -7.74 5.64
N PHE A 51 -3.31 -8.71 5.11
CA PHE A 51 -3.50 -10.00 5.78
C PHE A 51 -2.19 -10.76 5.96
N VAL A 52 -1.29 -10.74 4.98
CA VAL A 52 0.05 -11.35 5.10
C VAL A 52 0.85 -10.68 6.21
N LEU A 53 0.91 -9.35 6.24
CA LEU A 53 1.68 -8.60 7.24
C LEU A 53 1.09 -8.76 8.65
N ILE A 54 -0.23 -8.69 8.80
CA ILE A 54 -0.91 -8.89 10.09
C ILE A 54 -0.69 -10.32 10.59
N SER A 55 -0.79 -11.32 9.70
CA SER A 55 -0.51 -12.72 10.05
C SER A 55 0.95 -12.92 10.48
N ALA A 56 1.89 -12.28 9.79
CA ALA A 56 3.30 -12.31 10.15
C ALA A 56 3.55 -11.74 11.55
N VAL A 57 2.87 -10.65 11.91
CA VAL A 57 2.94 -10.07 13.25
C VAL A 57 2.28 -11.01 14.27
N ALA A 58 1.14 -11.61 13.96
CA ALA A 58 0.43 -12.54 14.86
C ALA A 58 1.25 -13.77 15.24
N ILE A 59 2.09 -14.28 14.33
CA ILE A 59 3.01 -15.40 14.60
C ILE A 59 4.37 -14.95 15.18
N GLY A 60 4.51 -13.69 15.54
CA GLY A 60 5.71 -13.16 16.19
C GLY A 60 6.85 -12.72 15.27
N LEU A 61 6.71 -12.88 13.94
CA LEU A 61 7.75 -12.43 12.98
C LEU A 61 7.98 -10.92 13.04
N GLY A 62 6.98 -10.14 13.41
CA GLY A 62 7.10 -8.70 13.61
C GLY A 62 8.14 -8.33 14.67
N ALA A 63 8.14 -9.05 15.81
CA ALA A 63 9.12 -8.86 16.88
C ALA A 63 10.54 -9.26 16.44
N LEU A 64 10.66 -10.36 15.70
CA LEU A 64 11.94 -10.82 15.17
C LEU A 64 12.57 -9.81 14.21
N LEU A 65 11.77 -9.27 13.28
CA LEU A 65 12.21 -8.23 12.34
C LEU A 65 12.53 -6.91 13.07
N ALA A 66 11.77 -6.59 14.12
CA ALA A 66 12.06 -5.43 14.96
C ALA A 66 13.39 -5.61 15.73
N ALA A 67 13.75 -6.82 16.12
CA ALA A 67 15.00 -7.13 16.83
C ALA A 67 16.22 -7.23 15.90
N SER A 68 16.04 -7.58 14.61
CA SER A 68 17.13 -7.82 13.67
C SER A 68 17.38 -6.62 12.76
N THR A 69 18.53 -5.96 12.94
CA THR A 69 19.00 -4.87 12.05
C THR A 69 19.25 -5.36 10.62
N PHE A 70 19.72 -6.60 10.46
CA PHE A 70 19.96 -7.21 9.15
C PHE A 70 18.67 -7.37 8.36
N TRP A 71 17.67 -8.08 8.92
CA TRP A 71 16.40 -8.29 8.22
C TRP A 71 15.62 -7.00 7.97
N PHE A 72 15.67 -6.06 8.92
CA PHE A 72 15.12 -4.73 8.69
C PHE A 72 15.80 -4.04 7.49
N SER A 73 17.13 -4.12 7.39
CA SER A 73 17.88 -3.54 6.27
C SER A 73 17.53 -4.20 4.94
N VAL A 74 17.39 -5.53 4.90
CA VAL A 74 16.97 -6.25 3.68
C VAL A 74 15.60 -5.75 3.21
N VAL A 75 14.59 -5.75 4.09
CA VAL A 75 13.24 -5.28 3.73
C VAL A 75 13.25 -3.81 3.28
N LYS A 76 14.02 -2.96 3.99
CA LYS A 76 14.19 -1.55 3.65
C LYS A 76 14.74 -1.37 2.22
N TRP A 77 15.83 -2.02 1.89
CA TRP A 77 16.48 -1.85 0.59
C TRP A 77 15.68 -2.47 -0.56
N VAL A 78 15.06 -3.64 -0.34
CA VAL A 78 14.14 -4.24 -1.32
C VAL A 78 12.94 -3.33 -1.57
N GLY A 79 12.35 -2.79 -0.50
CA GLY A 79 11.23 -1.84 -0.61
C GLY A 79 11.63 -0.55 -1.34
N ALA A 80 12.76 0.06 -0.97
CA ALA A 80 13.27 1.27 -1.63
C ALA A 80 13.54 1.05 -3.13
N ALA A 81 14.20 -0.06 -3.48
CA ALA A 81 14.47 -0.41 -4.88
C ALA A 81 13.17 -0.63 -5.66
N TYR A 82 12.18 -1.31 -5.06
CA TYR A 82 10.89 -1.55 -5.72
C TYR A 82 10.11 -0.24 -5.90
N LEU A 83 10.06 0.64 -4.90
CA LEU A 83 9.42 1.95 -5.02
C LEU A 83 10.08 2.83 -6.07
N ALA A 84 11.42 2.84 -6.12
CA ALA A 84 12.18 3.55 -7.15
C ALA A 84 11.84 3.01 -8.55
N TYR A 85 11.78 1.69 -8.72
CA TYR A 85 11.36 1.05 -9.97
C TYR A 85 9.95 1.46 -10.40
N VAL A 86 8.96 1.37 -9.51
CA VAL A 86 7.57 1.74 -9.81
C VAL A 86 7.47 3.24 -10.10
N GLY A 87 8.17 4.08 -9.33
CA GLY A 87 8.21 5.53 -9.53
C GLY A 87 8.83 5.91 -10.88
N ALA A 88 9.94 5.29 -11.24
CA ALA A 88 10.58 5.50 -12.55
C ALA A 88 9.66 5.10 -13.72
N ARG A 89 8.98 3.96 -13.62
CA ARG A 89 7.97 3.53 -14.60
C ARG A 89 6.83 4.55 -14.77
N LEU A 90 6.40 5.19 -13.69
CA LEU A 90 5.38 6.24 -13.74
C LEU A 90 5.93 7.54 -14.34
N LEU A 91 7.16 7.93 -14.04
CA LEU A 91 7.80 9.11 -14.63
C LEU A 91 8.00 8.96 -16.13
N MET A 92 8.40 7.77 -16.58
CA MET A 92 8.65 7.45 -17.99
C MET A 92 7.37 7.21 -18.78
N SER A 93 6.21 7.19 -18.12
CA SER A 93 4.92 6.99 -18.77
C SER A 93 4.61 8.12 -19.75
N ARG A 94 4.22 7.77 -20.96
CA ARG A 94 3.80 8.72 -22.04
C ARG A 94 2.38 9.22 -21.91
N GLY A 95 1.71 8.87 -20.80
CA GLY A 95 0.29 9.18 -20.57
C GLY A 95 -0.61 7.99 -20.95
N SER A 96 -1.55 7.69 -20.08
CA SER A 96 -2.31 6.44 -20.02
C SER A 96 -3.30 6.15 -21.16
N PHE A 97 -3.23 6.88 -22.26
CA PHE A 97 -4.09 6.61 -23.44
C PHE A 97 -3.44 5.75 -24.52
N GLU A 98 -2.11 5.59 -24.52
CA GLU A 98 -1.49 4.46 -25.18
C GLU A 98 -1.60 3.30 -24.19
N LEU A 99 -2.61 2.46 -24.38
CA LEU A 99 -2.61 1.10 -23.89
C LEU A 99 -1.24 0.56 -24.29
N ASP A 100 -0.34 0.38 -23.31
CA ASP A 100 0.90 -0.35 -23.57
C ASP A 100 0.49 -1.60 -24.35
N ASP A 101 0.92 -1.72 -25.62
CA ASP A 101 0.69 -2.91 -26.45
C ASP A 101 1.23 -4.18 -25.77
N GLU A 102 2.15 -4.04 -24.82
CA GLU A 102 2.61 -5.08 -23.90
C GLU A 102 1.45 -5.61 -23.01
N TYR A 103 0.33 -4.87 -22.87
CA TYR A 103 -0.87 -5.25 -22.15
C TYR A 103 -2.08 -5.51 -23.07
N ALA A 104 -1.89 -5.58 -24.37
CA ALA A 104 -2.92 -6.04 -25.33
C ALA A 104 -3.26 -7.53 -25.15
N SER A 105 -2.42 -8.28 -24.43
CA SER A 105 -2.71 -9.63 -23.96
C SER A 105 -3.86 -9.64 -22.94
N GLY A 106 -4.89 -10.37 -23.26
CA GLY A 106 -6.21 -10.56 -22.64
C GLY A 106 -6.47 -10.00 -21.24
N GLY A 107 -7.65 -9.50 -21.01
CA GLY A 107 -8.09 -8.81 -19.78
C GLY A 107 -7.72 -9.48 -18.44
N ARG A 108 -7.55 -10.80 -18.41
CA ARG A 108 -7.17 -11.59 -17.23
C ARG A 108 -5.70 -11.39 -16.83
N GLN A 109 -4.79 -11.33 -17.79
CA GLN A 109 -3.37 -11.14 -17.53
C GLN A 109 -3.09 -9.72 -17.00
N ARG A 110 -3.81 -8.72 -17.52
CA ARG A 110 -3.73 -7.34 -17.01
C ARG A 110 -4.26 -7.19 -15.58
N ASN A 111 -5.36 -7.85 -15.23
CA ASN A 111 -5.92 -7.83 -13.89
C ASN A 111 -4.95 -8.44 -12.86
N ARG A 112 -4.31 -9.57 -13.24
CA ARG A 112 -3.25 -10.19 -12.43
C ARG A 112 -2.05 -9.26 -12.23
N ALA A 113 -1.63 -8.55 -13.25
CA ALA A 113 -0.52 -7.59 -13.16
C ALA A 113 -0.85 -6.42 -12.21
N ILE A 114 -2.08 -5.88 -12.26
CA ILE A 114 -2.54 -4.83 -11.34
C ILE A 114 -2.55 -5.35 -9.91
N PHE A 115 -3.08 -6.56 -9.67
CA PHE A 115 -3.09 -7.21 -8.36
C PHE A 115 -1.67 -7.37 -7.83
N LEU A 116 -0.79 -8.03 -8.58
CA LEU A 116 0.59 -8.31 -8.16
C LEU A 116 1.38 -7.03 -7.89
N LYS A 117 1.23 -6.03 -8.75
CA LYS A 117 1.90 -4.74 -8.56
C LYS A 117 1.47 -4.08 -7.26
N SER A 118 0.17 -4.06 -6.97
CA SER A 118 -0.36 -3.47 -5.73
C SER A 118 0.03 -4.30 -4.51
N PHE A 119 -0.03 -5.63 -4.60
CA PHE A 119 0.42 -6.53 -3.55
C PHE A 119 1.90 -6.31 -3.20
N LEU A 120 2.78 -6.32 -4.21
CA LEU A 120 4.21 -6.14 -4.00
C LEU A 120 4.52 -4.74 -3.45
N THR A 121 3.84 -3.70 -3.96
CA THR A 121 4.00 -2.34 -3.41
C THR A 121 3.57 -2.27 -1.94
N ALA A 122 2.50 -2.95 -1.56
CA ALA A 122 1.99 -2.93 -0.19
C ALA A 122 2.85 -3.78 0.75
N VAL A 123 3.22 -5.01 0.37
CA VAL A 123 4.01 -5.92 1.23
C VAL A 123 5.44 -5.44 1.45
N THR A 124 5.99 -4.67 0.50
CA THR A 124 7.32 -4.05 0.63
C THR A 124 7.25 -2.62 1.20
N ASN A 125 6.05 -2.13 1.51
CA ASN A 125 5.87 -0.78 2.02
C ASN A 125 6.30 -0.70 3.50
N PRO A 126 7.38 0.04 3.80
CA PRO A 126 7.87 0.16 5.18
C PRO A 126 6.84 0.79 6.12
N LYS A 127 5.96 1.63 5.61
CA LYS A 127 4.90 2.25 6.40
C LYS A 127 3.92 1.20 6.95
N GLY A 128 3.47 0.26 6.10
CA GLY A 128 2.60 -0.84 6.52
C GLY A 128 3.31 -1.75 7.52
N TYR A 129 4.54 -2.13 7.22
CA TYR A 129 5.35 -2.95 8.09
C TYR A 129 5.57 -2.31 9.47
N LEU A 130 6.00 -1.04 9.52
CA LEU A 130 6.21 -0.32 10.78
C LEU A 130 4.89 -0.15 11.54
N PHE A 131 3.80 0.14 10.85
CA PHE A 131 2.48 0.25 11.47
C PHE A 131 2.08 -1.07 12.14
N PHE A 132 2.11 -2.19 11.42
CA PHE A 132 1.68 -3.46 11.98
C PHE A 132 2.61 -3.98 13.06
N SER A 133 3.94 -3.81 12.93
CA SER A 133 4.88 -4.29 13.96
C SER A 133 4.87 -3.46 15.24
N ALA A 134 4.66 -2.14 15.13
CA ALA A 134 4.73 -1.23 16.28
C ALA A 134 3.36 -0.99 16.94
N PHE A 135 2.31 -0.84 16.14
CA PHE A 135 0.99 -0.44 16.65
C PHE A 135 0.04 -1.62 16.90
N LEU A 136 0.00 -2.61 16.02
CA LEU A 136 -0.94 -3.72 16.14
C LEU A 136 -0.87 -4.44 17.50
N PRO A 137 0.31 -4.77 18.06
CA PRO A 137 0.42 -5.42 19.36
C PRO A 137 -0.15 -4.61 20.53
N GLN A 138 -0.22 -3.27 20.40
CA GLN A 138 -0.74 -2.39 21.46
C GLN A 138 -2.26 -2.54 21.65
N PHE A 139 -2.95 -3.08 20.66
CA PHE A 139 -4.40 -3.32 20.69
C PHE A 139 -4.75 -4.76 21.06
N ILE A 140 -3.76 -5.61 21.36
CA ILE A 140 -3.94 -7.02 21.74
C ILE A 140 -3.91 -7.14 23.25
N THR A 141 -4.88 -7.84 23.80
CA THR A 141 -4.94 -8.22 25.20
C THR A 141 -4.42 -9.66 25.35
N PRO A 142 -3.19 -9.87 25.90
CA PRO A 142 -2.57 -11.20 25.92
C PRO A 142 -3.31 -12.25 26.75
N SER A 143 -4.10 -11.80 27.74
CA SER A 143 -4.89 -12.67 28.62
C SER A 143 -6.19 -13.20 27.97
N ALA A 144 -6.54 -12.72 26.78
CA ALA A 144 -7.72 -13.15 26.03
C ALA A 144 -7.31 -13.92 24.76
N PRO A 145 -8.22 -14.71 24.15
CA PRO A 145 -7.90 -15.44 22.92
C PRO A 145 -7.36 -14.50 21.82
N LEU A 146 -6.19 -14.82 21.29
CA LEU A 146 -5.47 -13.94 20.36
C LEU A 146 -6.11 -13.92 18.95
N ALA A 147 -6.48 -15.10 18.44
CA ALA A 147 -6.97 -15.24 17.06
C ALA A 147 -8.17 -14.33 16.74
N PRO A 148 -9.26 -14.28 17.55
CA PRO A 148 -10.36 -13.39 17.24
C PRO A 148 -9.99 -11.91 17.32
N GLN A 149 -8.99 -11.52 18.14
CA GLN A 149 -8.53 -10.15 18.21
C GLN A 149 -7.79 -9.74 16.92
N TYR A 150 -6.85 -10.58 16.46
CA TYR A 150 -6.15 -10.33 15.19
C TYR A 150 -7.11 -10.32 14.00
N VAL A 151 -8.11 -11.20 13.97
CA VAL A 151 -9.13 -11.23 12.91
C VAL A 151 -9.95 -9.94 12.92
N ALA A 152 -10.41 -9.48 14.08
CA ALA A 152 -11.16 -8.24 14.19
C ALA A 152 -10.35 -7.02 13.72
N LEU A 153 -9.08 -6.91 14.14
CA LEU A 153 -8.19 -5.84 13.70
C LEU A 153 -7.91 -5.92 12.19
N ALA A 154 -7.69 -7.12 11.65
CA ALA A 154 -7.44 -7.34 10.23
C ALA A 154 -8.64 -6.94 9.36
N ILE A 155 -9.86 -7.34 9.77
CA ILE A 155 -11.09 -6.97 9.04
C ILE A 155 -11.33 -5.46 9.10
N THR A 156 -11.12 -4.85 10.27
CA THR A 156 -11.29 -3.40 10.45
C THR A 156 -10.29 -2.64 9.58
N PHE A 157 -9.02 -3.04 9.58
CA PHE A 157 -7.97 -2.43 8.77
C PHE A 157 -8.28 -2.57 7.27
N ALA A 158 -8.61 -3.79 6.82
CA ALA A 158 -8.94 -4.08 5.43
C ALA A 158 -10.15 -3.27 4.93
N ALA A 159 -11.18 -3.12 5.75
CA ALA A 159 -12.35 -2.30 5.41
C ALA A 159 -11.99 -0.82 5.23
N LEU A 160 -11.18 -0.27 6.13
CA LEU A 160 -10.70 1.11 6.03
C LEU A 160 -9.79 1.31 4.81
N ASP A 161 -8.86 0.36 4.58
CA ASP A 161 -7.94 0.43 3.45
C ASP A 161 -8.69 0.38 2.11
N LEU A 162 -9.68 -0.53 1.97
CA LEU A 162 -10.56 -0.58 0.81
C LEU A 162 -11.30 0.74 0.58
N ALA A 163 -11.87 1.32 1.64
CA ALA A 163 -12.63 2.58 1.54
C ALA A 163 -11.72 3.75 1.09
N ILE A 164 -10.55 3.86 1.68
CA ILE A 164 -9.60 4.92 1.36
C ILE A 164 -9.04 4.73 -0.05
N MET A 165 -8.61 3.51 -0.43
CA MET A 165 -8.13 3.23 -1.78
C MET A 165 -9.20 3.47 -2.83
N PHE A 166 -10.47 3.14 -2.56
CA PHE A 166 -11.58 3.47 -3.44
C PHE A 166 -11.72 4.97 -3.62
N GLY A 167 -11.63 5.76 -2.54
CA GLY A 167 -11.63 7.22 -2.59
C GLY A 167 -10.51 7.78 -3.48
N TYR A 168 -9.28 7.31 -3.29
CA TYR A 168 -8.13 7.73 -4.12
C TYR A 168 -8.28 7.31 -5.59
N ALA A 169 -8.75 6.10 -5.85
CA ALA A 169 -8.98 5.65 -7.23
C ALA A 169 -10.11 6.44 -7.90
N LEU A 170 -11.15 6.80 -7.16
CA LEU A 170 -12.24 7.65 -7.65
C LEU A 170 -11.74 9.05 -7.98
N LEU A 171 -10.90 9.63 -7.12
CA LEU A 171 -10.24 10.92 -7.40
C LEU A 171 -9.38 10.81 -8.67
N GLY A 172 -8.60 9.76 -8.82
CA GLY A 172 -7.80 9.52 -10.04
C GLY A 172 -8.67 9.39 -11.29
N ALA A 173 -9.75 8.60 -11.22
CA ALA A 173 -10.66 8.41 -12.33
C ALA A 173 -11.44 9.68 -12.72
N ARG A 174 -11.77 10.54 -11.75
CA ARG A 174 -12.40 11.84 -11.99
C ARG A 174 -11.42 12.87 -12.54
N ALA A 175 -10.22 12.93 -11.95
CA ALA A 175 -9.17 13.84 -12.40
C ALA A 175 -8.89 13.66 -13.90
N ILE A 176 -8.84 12.42 -14.40
CA ILE A 176 -8.60 12.16 -15.81
C ILE A 176 -9.73 12.61 -16.72
N ARG A 177 -10.98 12.57 -16.24
CA ARG A 177 -12.14 13.07 -17.03
C ARG A 177 -12.13 14.60 -17.17
N LEU A 178 -11.59 15.29 -16.15
CA LEU A 178 -11.51 16.75 -16.11
C LEU A 178 -10.22 17.27 -16.76
N LEU A 179 -9.14 16.51 -16.67
CA LEU A 179 -7.83 16.88 -17.19
C LEU A 179 -7.66 16.26 -18.60
N LYS A 180 -7.36 17.12 -19.60
CA LYS A 180 -6.95 16.66 -20.94
C LYS A 180 -5.71 15.74 -20.84
N ARG A 181 -5.33 15.06 -21.93
CA ARG A 181 -4.15 14.13 -22.00
C ARG A 181 -2.90 14.64 -21.27
N SER A 182 -2.63 15.95 -21.31
CA SER A 182 -1.50 16.57 -20.63
C SER A 182 -1.60 16.48 -19.10
N GLY A 183 -2.80 16.62 -18.54
CA GLY A 183 -3.01 16.52 -17.10
C GLY A 183 -2.85 15.09 -16.56
N ALA A 184 -3.24 14.09 -17.34
CA ALA A 184 -3.02 12.68 -16.96
C ALA A 184 -1.51 12.36 -16.83
N ARG A 185 -0.71 12.81 -17.79
CA ARG A 185 0.76 12.68 -17.75
C ARG A 185 1.36 13.40 -16.55
N TRP A 186 0.84 14.59 -16.25
CA TRP A 186 1.31 15.35 -15.08
C TRP A 186 1.01 14.61 -13.77
N LEU A 187 -0.20 14.06 -13.62
CA LEU A 187 -0.59 13.29 -12.44
C LEU A 187 0.31 12.04 -12.25
N GLU A 188 0.54 11.28 -13.33
CA GLU A 188 1.41 10.10 -13.28
C GLU A 188 2.86 10.47 -12.91
N ARG A 189 3.38 11.55 -13.49
CA ARG A 189 4.72 12.05 -13.17
C ARG A 189 4.82 12.56 -11.73
N ALA A 190 3.79 13.25 -11.24
CA ALA A 190 3.74 13.69 -9.84
C ALA A 190 3.75 12.50 -8.88
N CYS A 191 2.91 11.48 -9.14
CA CYS A 191 2.90 10.24 -8.37
C CYS A 191 4.24 9.49 -8.45
N GLY A 192 4.84 9.41 -9.65
CA GLY A 192 6.15 8.81 -9.84
C GLY A 192 7.25 9.53 -9.07
N GLY A 193 7.27 10.86 -9.11
CA GLY A 193 8.19 11.69 -8.32
C GLY A 193 8.03 11.48 -6.82
N MET A 194 6.78 11.44 -6.32
CA MET A 194 6.50 11.14 -4.91
C MET A 194 6.99 9.74 -4.50
N LEU A 195 6.80 8.72 -5.35
CA LEU A 195 7.29 7.37 -5.06
C LEU A 195 8.82 7.32 -5.01
N ILE A 196 9.52 8.03 -5.89
CA ILE A 196 10.99 8.12 -5.85
C ILE A 196 11.43 8.89 -4.60
N GLY A 197 10.76 9.98 -4.25
CA GLY A 197 11.01 10.71 -3.00
C GLY A 197 10.85 9.81 -1.76
N LEU A 198 9.80 9.00 -1.72
CA LEU A 198 9.57 8.01 -0.67
C LEU A 198 10.65 6.90 -0.67
N ALA A 199 11.09 6.45 -1.84
CA ALA A 199 12.19 5.49 -1.95
C ALA A 199 13.50 6.07 -1.39
N GLY A 200 13.81 7.33 -1.74
CA GLY A 200 14.97 8.05 -1.23
C GLY A 200 14.91 8.26 0.29
N SER A 201 13.77 8.72 0.81
CA SER A 201 13.57 8.88 2.26
C SER A 201 13.74 7.56 3.02
N LEU A 202 13.22 6.46 2.44
CA LEU A 202 13.37 5.13 3.00
C LEU A 202 14.84 4.66 2.99
N ALA A 203 15.55 4.87 1.88
CA ALA A 203 16.97 4.51 1.76
C ALA A 203 17.83 5.26 2.79
N LEU A 204 17.53 6.55 3.01
CA LEU A 204 18.22 7.41 3.98
C LEU A 204 17.80 7.17 5.43
N TYR A 205 16.67 6.48 5.65
CA TYR A 205 16.21 6.18 7.00
C TYR A 205 17.23 5.34 7.75
N ARG A 206 17.79 5.90 8.82
CA ARG A 206 18.68 5.22 9.77
C ARG A 206 17.88 4.84 10.98
N ARG A 207 17.86 3.56 11.32
CA ARG A 207 17.33 3.11 12.60
C ARG A 207 18.35 3.52 13.66
N HIS A 208 18.00 4.48 14.51
CA HIS A 208 18.79 4.71 15.71
C HIS A 208 18.63 3.46 16.59
N ALA A 209 19.76 2.77 16.85
CA ALA A 209 19.80 1.72 17.83
C ALA A 209 19.51 2.37 19.19
N ALA A 210 18.39 1.99 19.82
CA ALA A 210 18.12 2.29 21.21
C ALA A 210 18.88 1.30 22.09
#